data_187f830b52b3869209a9b2db04269e47
#
_entry.id   187f830b52b3869209a9b2db04269e47
#
_cell.length_a   1.000
_cell.length_b   1.000
_cell.length_c   1.000
_cell.angle_alpha   90.00
_cell.angle_beta   90.00
_cell.angle_gamma   90.00
#
_symmetry.space_group_name_H-M   'P 1'
#
loop_
_entity.id
_entity.type
_entity.pdbx_description
1 polymer ?
#
loop_
_entity_poly.entity_id
_entity_poly.type
_entity_poly.pdbx_seq_one_letter_code
_entity_poly.pdbx_strand_id
1 'polypeptide(L)'
;MAVLFEKTKYLTDKQFHYCPGCNHGIIHRLVAEVIDELSDELNLDGKIIGVAPVGCSVFAYDYFNCDMYEAAHGRAPAVATGAKRSAPDRLVFTYQGDGDLASIGTAEIVHAAHRGEKICTIFVNNAIYGMTGGQMAPTTLIGQKATTCPAGRSEEWSGLPIKMSEMLAAVPSSYYIERVAVNNTANIVKAKKAIKKAFKYQMEGKGF
;
A
#
# COMPACT_ATOMS: atom_id res chain seq x y z
N MET A 1 -29.14 -0.85 -21.72
CA MET A 1 -28.55 0.28 -21.00
C MET A 1 -27.08 -0.06 -20.81
N ALA A 2 -26.17 0.87 -21.11
CA ALA A 2 -24.77 0.66 -20.80
C ALA A 2 -24.58 0.70 -19.26
N VAL A 3 -23.90 -0.29 -18.70
CA VAL A 3 -23.50 -0.28 -17.29
C VAL A 3 -22.43 0.79 -17.15
N LEU A 4 -22.72 1.89 -16.45
CA LEU A 4 -21.78 2.98 -16.23
C LEU A 4 -20.82 2.66 -15.08
N PHE A 5 -21.17 1.73 -14.23
CA PHE A 5 -20.42 1.35 -13.04
C PHE A 5 -20.85 -0.04 -12.56
N GLU A 6 -19.87 -0.88 -12.31
CA GLU A 6 -20.04 -2.20 -11.72
C GLU A 6 -19.02 -2.41 -10.61
N LYS A 7 -19.37 -3.22 -9.62
CA LYS A 7 -18.42 -3.62 -8.57
C LYS A 7 -17.39 -4.57 -9.19
N THR A 8 -16.12 -4.30 -8.95
CA THR A 8 -15.05 -5.19 -9.41
C THR A 8 -15.14 -6.57 -8.73
N LYS A 9 -14.85 -7.64 -9.48
CA LYS A 9 -14.81 -9.03 -8.97
C LYS A 9 -13.71 -9.24 -7.92
N TYR A 10 -12.71 -8.35 -7.84
CA TYR A 10 -11.61 -8.42 -6.89
C TYR A 10 -11.88 -7.74 -5.54
N LEU A 11 -13.12 -7.34 -5.27
CA LEU A 11 -13.59 -6.96 -3.94
C LEU A 11 -14.65 -7.95 -3.45
N THR A 12 -14.50 -8.40 -2.21
CA THR A 12 -15.53 -9.20 -1.51
C THR A 12 -16.75 -8.36 -1.13
N ASP A 13 -17.79 -8.99 -0.57
CA ASP A 13 -18.99 -8.30 -0.07
C ASP A 13 -18.85 -7.84 1.39
N LYS A 14 -17.68 -8.03 1.99
CA LYS A 14 -17.47 -7.62 3.38
C LYS A 14 -17.48 -6.11 3.52
N GLN A 15 -18.14 -5.63 4.56
CA GLN A 15 -18.15 -4.22 4.92
C GLN A 15 -16.77 -3.80 5.45
N PHE A 16 -16.25 -2.69 4.96
CA PHE A 16 -15.00 -2.12 5.47
C PHE A 16 -15.12 -1.66 6.92
N HIS A 17 -14.10 -1.94 7.73
CA HIS A 17 -13.99 -1.48 9.12
C HIS A 17 -13.36 -0.08 9.26
N TYR A 18 -12.90 0.51 8.16
CA TYR A 18 -12.12 1.76 8.19
C TYR A 18 -12.95 2.94 8.68
N CYS A 19 -12.28 3.85 9.40
CA CYS A 19 -12.87 5.09 9.87
C CYS A 19 -13.35 5.96 8.70
N PRO A 20 -14.47 6.69 8.87
CA PRO A 20 -14.92 7.65 7.87
C PRO A 20 -13.83 8.68 7.55
N GLY A 21 -13.56 8.89 6.25
CA GLY A 21 -12.59 9.88 5.78
C GLY A 21 -11.12 9.44 5.78
N CYS A 22 -10.77 8.22 6.25
CA CYS A 22 -9.38 7.73 6.18
C CYS A 22 -8.94 7.25 4.79
N ASN A 23 -9.85 7.22 3.83
CA ASN A 23 -9.63 6.91 2.42
C ASN A 23 -9.13 5.47 2.09
N HIS A 24 -8.96 4.60 3.06
CA HIS A 24 -8.61 3.20 2.80
C HIS A 24 -9.60 2.53 1.85
N GLY A 25 -10.92 2.73 2.03
CA GLY A 25 -11.95 2.17 1.16
C GLY A 25 -11.82 2.61 -0.31
N ILE A 26 -11.44 3.88 -0.55
CA ILE A 26 -11.17 4.40 -1.90
C ILE A 26 -9.97 3.67 -2.49
N ILE A 27 -8.87 3.54 -1.73
CA ILE A 27 -7.63 2.91 -2.19
C ILE A 27 -7.85 1.42 -2.47
N HIS A 28 -8.56 0.69 -1.59
CA HIS A 28 -8.94 -0.71 -1.83
C HIS A 28 -9.65 -0.88 -3.16
N ARG A 29 -10.63 -0.01 -3.41
CA ARG A 29 -11.38 -0.04 -4.66
C ARG A 29 -10.49 0.21 -5.86
N LEU A 30 -9.60 1.22 -5.81
CA LEU A 30 -8.69 1.53 -6.94
C LEU A 30 -7.75 0.37 -7.23
N VAL A 31 -7.19 -0.26 -6.18
CA VAL A 31 -6.33 -1.44 -6.33
C VAL A 31 -7.10 -2.59 -6.96
N ALA A 32 -8.31 -2.90 -6.47
CA ALA A 32 -9.13 -3.97 -6.99
C ALA A 32 -9.58 -3.75 -8.45
N GLU A 33 -9.98 -2.52 -8.81
CA GLU A 33 -10.31 -2.16 -10.19
C GLU A 33 -9.11 -2.30 -11.14
N VAL A 34 -7.91 -1.90 -10.68
CA VAL A 34 -6.68 -2.06 -11.48
C VAL A 34 -6.32 -3.54 -11.65
N ILE A 35 -6.47 -4.34 -10.60
CA ILE A 35 -6.27 -5.79 -10.67
C ILE A 35 -7.24 -6.40 -11.69
N ASP A 36 -8.51 -6.00 -11.67
CA ASP A 36 -9.54 -6.49 -12.60
C ASP A 36 -9.16 -6.18 -14.05
N GLU A 37 -8.84 -4.92 -14.34
CA GLU A 37 -8.39 -4.49 -15.66
C GLU A 37 -7.14 -5.26 -16.14
N LEU A 38 -6.16 -5.46 -15.26
CA LEU A 38 -4.91 -6.14 -15.61
C LEU A 38 -5.07 -7.66 -15.67
N SER A 39 -5.97 -8.23 -14.89
CA SER A 39 -6.30 -9.66 -14.95
C SER A 39 -6.78 -10.05 -16.35
N ASP A 40 -7.63 -9.22 -16.95
CA ASP A 40 -8.11 -9.44 -18.30
C ASP A 40 -7.02 -9.12 -19.35
N GLU A 41 -6.29 -8.00 -19.20
CA GLU A 41 -5.23 -7.60 -20.14
C GLU A 41 -4.04 -8.60 -20.18
N LEU A 42 -3.67 -9.21 -19.06
CA LEU A 42 -2.43 -10.00 -18.89
C LEU A 42 -2.69 -11.47 -18.53
N ASN A 43 -3.95 -11.91 -18.54
CA ASN A 43 -4.35 -13.28 -18.17
C ASN A 43 -3.83 -13.68 -16.77
N LEU A 44 -4.15 -12.86 -15.77
CA LEU A 44 -3.70 -13.02 -14.38
C LEU A 44 -4.75 -13.68 -13.47
N ASP A 45 -5.82 -14.23 -14.01
CA ASP A 45 -6.83 -14.91 -13.18
C ASP A 45 -6.18 -16.06 -12.38
N GLY A 46 -6.43 -16.08 -11.06
CA GLY A 46 -5.75 -16.99 -10.13
C GLY A 46 -4.24 -16.78 -9.95
N LYS A 47 -3.68 -15.67 -10.47
CA LYS A 47 -2.23 -15.37 -10.38
C LYS A 47 -1.93 -14.08 -9.64
N ILE A 48 -2.72 -13.75 -8.65
CA ILE A 48 -2.58 -12.50 -7.89
C ILE A 48 -2.41 -12.83 -6.42
N ILE A 49 -1.35 -12.31 -5.83
CA ILE A 49 -1.02 -12.50 -4.42
C ILE A 49 -0.88 -11.13 -3.75
N GLY A 50 -1.75 -10.87 -2.77
CA GLY A 50 -1.61 -9.74 -1.87
C GLY A 50 -0.94 -10.15 -0.56
N VAL A 51 -0.24 -9.21 0.07
CA VAL A 51 0.34 -9.39 1.40
C VAL A 51 -0.12 -8.25 2.29
N ALA A 52 -0.87 -8.58 3.34
CA ALA A 52 -1.35 -7.62 4.34
C ALA A 52 -0.59 -7.82 5.66
N PRO A 53 0.06 -6.79 6.19
CA PRO A 53 0.66 -6.82 7.51
C PRO A 53 -0.27 -6.24 8.57
N VAL A 54 0.25 -6.09 9.80
CA VAL A 54 -0.50 -5.59 10.96
C VAL A 54 -0.82 -4.09 10.87
N GLY A 55 -1.89 -3.66 11.50
CA GLY A 55 -2.45 -2.32 11.50
C GLY A 55 -3.80 -2.26 10.78
N CYS A 56 -4.28 -1.08 10.43
CA CYS A 56 -5.58 -0.94 9.74
C CYS A 56 -5.67 -1.74 8.43
N SER A 57 -4.54 -2.01 7.80
CA SER A 57 -4.44 -2.78 6.56
C SER A 57 -4.54 -4.30 6.74
N VAL A 58 -4.51 -4.83 7.97
CA VAL A 58 -4.49 -6.28 8.22
C VAL A 58 -5.68 -7.00 7.58
N PHE A 59 -6.88 -6.45 7.71
CA PHE A 59 -8.08 -7.06 7.13
C PHE A 59 -8.19 -6.94 5.60
N ALA A 60 -7.15 -6.50 4.91
CA ALA A 60 -7.13 -6.50 3.45
C ALA A 60 -7.38 -7.92 2.88
N TYR A 61 -7.00 -8.97 3.61
CA TYR A 61 -7.28 -10.37 3.24
C TYR A 61 -8.79 -10.70 3.21
N ASP A 62 -9.60 -9.95 3.96
CA ASP A 62 -11.07 -10.10 3.95
C ASP A 62 -11.72 -9.30 2.81
N TYR A 63 -11.05 -8.28 2.29
CA TYR A 63 -11.61 -7.32 1.34
C TYR A 63 -11.19 -7.57 -0.11
N PHE A 64 -9.95 -8.00 -0.35
CA PHE A 64 -9.51 -8.40 -1.68
C PHE A 64 -9.92 -9.85 -1.98
N ASN A 65 -10.54 -10.06 -3.13
CA ASN A 65 -10.90 -11.38 -3.63
C ASN A 65 -9.76 -11.96 -4.49
N CYS A 66 -8.62 -12.22 -3.87
CA CYS A 66 -7.46 -12.87 -4.47
C CYS A 66 -6.70 -13.65 -3.39
N ASP A 67 -5.64 -14.37 -3.75
CA ASP A 67 -4.81 -15.04 -2.76
C ASP A 67 -4.15 -13.99 -1.85
N MET A 68 -4.27 -14.16 -0.53
CA MET A 68 -3.72 -13.23 0.44
C MET A 68 -2.87 -13.95 1.48
N TYR A 69 -1.71 -13.36 1.79
CA TYR A 69 -0.91 -13.71 2.97
C TYR A 69 -1.07 -12.64 4.05
N GLU A 70 -1.16 -13.07 5.29
CA GLU A 70 -0.95 -12.22 6.44
C GLU A 70 0.53 -12.29 6.86
N ALA A 71 1.16 -11.13 7.00
CA ALA A 71 2.55 -11.01 7.45
C ALA A 71 2.61 -10.43 8.85
N ALA A 72 3.61 -10.81 9.63
CA ALA A 72 3.94 -10.14 10.88
C ALA A 72 4.21 -8.64 10.62
N HIS A 73 4.00 -7.81 11.64
CA HIS A 73 4.15 -6.35 11.56
C HIS A 73 5.50 -5.94 10.98
N GLY A 74 5.47 -5.15 9.91
CA GLY A 74 6.64 -4.68 9.17
C GLY A 74 7.27 -5.70 8.21
N ARG A 75 6.75 -6.93 8.13
CA ARG A 75 7.39 -8.02 7.38
C ARG A 75 6.76 -8.31 6.01
N ALA A 76 5.76 -7.53 5.60
CA ALA A 76 5.11 -7.73 4.30
C ALA A 76 6.09 -7.70 3.11
N PRO A 77 7.08 -6.80 3.02
CA PRO A 77 8.04 -6.82 1.92
C PRO A 77 8.89 -8.10 1.88
N ALA A 78 9.22 -8.68 3.04
CA ALA A 78 9.97 -9.94 3.11
C ALA A 78 9.11 -11.13 2.65
N VAL A 79 7.84 -11.21 3.10
CA VAL A 79 6.90 -12.25 2.67
C VAL A 79 6.61 -12.13 1.17
N ALA A 80 6.35 -10.92 0.68
CA ALA A 80 6.12 -10.65 -0.75
C ALA A 80 7.34 -11.03 -1.62
N THR A 81 8.56 -10.76 -1.13
CA THR A 81 9.80 -11.19 -1.78
C THR A 81 9.84 -12.72 -1.92
N GLY A 82 9.56 -13.45 -0.86
CA GLY A 82 9.49 -14.92 -0.88
C GLY A 82 8.43 -15.43 -1.85
N ALA A 83 7.21 -14.89 -1.78
CA ALA A 83 6.11 -15.24 -2.66
C ALA A 83 6.46 -15.00 -4.14
N LYS A 84 7.02 -13.83 -4.46
CA LYS A 84 7.40 -13.47 -5.85
C LYS A 84 8.51 -14.34 -6.40
N ARG A 85 9.51 -14.66 -5.58
CA ARG A 85 10.61 -15.54 -6.00
C ARG A 85 10.17 -16.99 -6.21
N SER A 86 9.19 -17.47 -5.42
CA SER A 86 8.61 -18.81 -5.56
C SER A 86 7.61 -18.92 -6.72
N ALA A 87 6.95 -17.81 -7.08
CA ALA A 87 5.95 -17.75 -8.15
C ALA A 87 6.18 -16.49 -9.00
N PRO A 88 7.21 -16.51 -9.88
CA PRO A 88 7.67 -15.31 -10.59
C PRO A 88 6.68 -14.78 -11.65
N ASP A 89 5.74 -15.58 -12.10
CA ASP A 89 4.71 -15.25 -13.07
C ASP A 89 3.49 -14.54 -12.43
N ARG A 90 3.44 -14.40 -11.10
CA ARG A 90 2.32 -13.83 -10.40
C ARG A 90 2.48 -12.32 -10.17
N LEU A 91 1.37 -11.60 -10.17
CA LEU A 91 1.30 -10.25 -9.62
C LEU A 91 1.38 -10.35 -8.10
N VAL A 92 2.39 -9.74 -7.48
CA VAL A 92 2.58 -9.76 -6.02
C VAL A 92 2.61 -8.33 -5.50
N PHE A 93 1.71 -7.98 -4.59
CA PHE A 93 1.67 -6.65 -4.00
C PHE A 93 1.59 -6.70 -2.47
N THR A 94 2.10 -5.66 -1.81
CA THR A 94 1.85 -5.42 -0.38
C THR A 94 0.87 -4.27 -0.22
N TYR A 95 0.04 -4.31 0.83
CA TYR A 95 -0.88 -3.24 1.18
C TYR A 95 -0.61 -2.81 2.62
N GLN A 96 0.15 -1.72 2.82
CA GLN A 96 0.75 -1.37 4.10
C GLN A 96 0.41 0.06 4.54
N GLY A 97 0.09 0.22 5.82
CA GLY A 97 -0.03 1.53 6.46
C GLY A 97 1.33 2.14 6.83
N ASP A 98 1.32 3.40 7.23
CA ASP A 98 2.52 4.15 7.63
C ASP A 98 3.15 3.63 8.93
N GLY A 99 2.32 3.21 9.88
CA GLY A 99 2.79 2.57 11.11
C GLY A 99 3.47 1.22 10.88
N ASP A 100 3.15 0.56 9.80
CA ASP A 100 3.79 -0.68 9.40
C ASP A 100 5.07 -0.42 8.59
N LEU A 101 4.93 0.20 7.42
CA LEU A 101 6.03 0.35 6.47
C LEU A 101 7.07 1.37 6.92
N ALA A 102 6.63 2.53 7.43
CA ALA A 102 7.52 3.64 7.78
C ALA A 102 7.96 3.64 9.27
N SER A 103 7.62 2.59 10.00
CA SER A 103 8.02 2.39 11.39
C SER A 103 8.77 1.06 11.52
N ILE A 104 8.09 0.01 12.01
CA ILE A 104 8.72 -1.28 12.26
C ILE A 104 9.24 -1.98 10.99
N GLY A 105 8.66 -1.70 9.82
CA GLY A 105 9.02 -2.28 8.53
C GLY A 105 10.03 -1.47 7.71
N THR A 106 10.61 -0.40 8.26
CA THR A 106 11.52 0.47 7.50
C THR A 106 12.73 -0.28 6.94
N ALA A 107 13.33 -1.18 7.69
CA ALA A 107 14.47 -1.96 7.21
C ALA A 107 14.06 -2.91 6.08
N GLU A 108 12.93 -3.59 6.20
CA GLU A 108 12.46 -4.56 5.22
C GLU A 108 12.17 -3.91 3.87
N ILE A 109 11.49 -2.75 3.86
CA ILE A 109 11.18 -2.06 2.61
C ILE A 109 12.43 -1.47 1.95
N VAL A 110 13.37 -0.94 2.73
CA VAL A 110 14.64 -0.43 2.21
C VAL A 110 15.47 -1.57 1.60
N HIS A 111 15.54 -2.72 2.26
CA HIS A 111 16.25 -3.87 1.72
C HIS A 111 15.55 -4.51 0.51
N ALA A 112 14.22 -4.51 0.46
CA ALA A 112 13.49 -4.95 -0.73
C ALA A 112 13.79 -4.03 -1.94
N ALA A 113 13.75 -2.71 -1.73
CA ALA A 113 14.11 -1.72 -2.73
C ALA A 113 15.59 -1.85 -3.16
N HIS A 114 16.51 -2.00 -2.19
CA HIS A 114 17.93 -2.18 -2.47
C HIS A 114 18.23 -3.39 -3.35
N ARG A 115 17.53 -4.50 -3.13
CA ARG A 115 17.67 -5.69 -3.97
C ARG A 115 16.92 -5.62 -5.30
N GLY A 116 16.15 -4.55 -5.54
CA GLY A 116 15.32 -4.42 -6.73
C GLY A 116 14.28 -5.55 -6.83
N GLU A 117 13.65 -5.91 -5.70
CA GLU A 117 12.67 -7.00 -5.66
C GLU A 117 11.48 -6.66 -6.55
N LYS A 118 11.02 -7.64 -7.31
CA LYS A 118 9.92 -7.45 -8.28
C LYS A 118 8.56 -7.55 -7.59
N ILE A 119 8.34 -6.70 -6.61
CA ILE A 119 7.08 -6.56 -5.87
C ILE A 119 6.54 -5.14 -6.03
N CYS A 120 5.25 -4.96 -5.87
CA CYS A 120 4.64 -3.63 -5.82
C CYS A 120 4.16 -3.34 -4.40
N THR A 121 4.48 -2.18 -3.86
CA THR A 121 4.06 -1.76 -2.53
C THR A 121 3.04 -0.64 -2.63
N ILE A 122 1.82 -0.90 -2.14
CA ILE A 122 0.77 0.11 -1.94
C ILE A 122 0.92 0.65 -0.53
N PHE A 123 1.52 1.83 -0.42
CA PHE A 123 1.78 2.49 0.86
C PHE A 123 0.69 3.51 1.18
N VAL A 124 -0.15 3.20 2.16
CA VAL A 124 -1.23 4.07 2.62
C VAL A 124 -0.74 4.90 3.80
N ASN A 125 -0.46 6.17 3.54
CA ASN A 125 0.03 7.11 4.54
C ASN A 125 -1.11 8.05 4.98
N ASN A 126 -1.69 7.78 6.15
CA ASN A 126 -2.67 8.65 6.81
C ASN A 126 -2.09 9.41 8.01
N ALA A 127 -0.79 9.29 8.25
CA ALA A 127 -0.02 10.01 9.26
C ALA A 127 -0.44 9.73 10.72
N ILE A 128 -0.98 8.52 11.00
CA ILE A 128 -1.42 8.14 12.35
C ILE A 128 -1.53 6.63 12.54
N TYR A 129 -1.28 6.12 13.76
CA TYR A 129 -1.61 4.75 14.15
C TYR A 129 -3.10 4.66 14.48
N GLY A 130 -3.94 4.41 13.48
CA GLY A 130 -5.39 4.43 13.65
C GLY A 130 -5.92 3.28 14.52
N MET A 131 -5.53 2.04 14.23
CA MET A 131 -6.06 0.84 14.89
C MET A 131 -5.84 0.82 16.41
N THR A 132 -4.73 1.36 16.89
CA THR A 132 -4.34 1.34 18.30
C THR A 132 -4.85 2.54 19.10
N GLY A 133 -5.58 3.47 18.48
CA GLY A 133 -6.21 4.61 19.17
C GLY A 133 -5.64 5.97 18.81
N GLY A 134 -5.03 6.12 17.64
CA GLY A 134 -4.67 7.44 17.10
C GLY A 134 -3.35 8.00 17.62
N GLN A 135 -2.36 7.16 17.86
CA GLN A 135 -1.02 7.60 18.27
C GLN A 135 -0.26 8.22 17.10
N MET A 136 0.72 9.03 17.45
CA MET A 136 1.64 9.64 16.50
C MET A 136 2.44 8.56 15.75
N ALA A 137 2.44 8.62 14.42
CA ALA A 137 3.26 7.80 13.53
C ALA A 137 4.54 8.54 13.13
N PRO A 138 5.56 7.86 12.59
CA PRO A 138 6.76 8.53 12.06
C PRO A 138 6.46 9.54 10.97
N THR A 139 5.34 9.39 10.27
CA THR A 139 4.87 10.26 9.18
C THR A 139 3.97 11.40 9.63
N THR A 140 3.55 11.46 10.89
CA THR A 140 2.71 12.52 11.44
C THR A 140 3.34 13.90 11.21
N LEU A 141 2.56 14.85 10.71
CA LEU A 141 3.08 16.17 10.32
C LEU A 141 3.38 17.05 11.55
N ILE A 142 4.30 18.01 11.41
CA ILE A 142 4.57 19.01 12.45
C ILE A 142 3.29 19.77 12.77
N GLY A 143 2.98 19.90 14.05
CA GLY A 143 1.76 20.53 14.57
C GLY A 143 0.51 19.63 14.50
N GLN A 144 0.53 18.49 13.82
CA GLN A 144 -0.59 17.57 13.82
C GLN A 144 -0.75 16.93 15.20
N LYS A 145 -1.98 16.97 15.72
CA LYS A 145 -2.34 16.39 17.01
C LYS A 145 -2.63 14.89 16.87
N ALA A 146 -2.18 14.13 17.86
CA ALA A 146 -2.46 12.71 18.02
C ALA A 146 -2.58 12.40 19.52
N THR A 147 -3.04 11.21 19.89
CA THR A 147 -3.23 10.83 21.29
C THR A 147 -1.93 10.88 22.10
N THR A 148 -0.78 10.61 21.49
CA THR A 148 0.54 10.70 22.13
C THR A 148 1.23 12.05 21.93
N CYS A 149 0.66 12.97 21.20
CA CYS A 149 1.12 14.37 21.07
C CYS A 149 -0.08 15.35 21.00
N PRO A 150 -0.80 15.54 22.11
CA PRO A 150 -2.03 16.33 22.14
C PRO A 150 -1.83 17.81 21.83
N ALA A 151 -0.61 18.33 22.09
CA ALA A 151 -0.22 19.70 21.71
C ALA A 151 0.19 19.83 20.24
N GLY A 152 0.30 18.72 19.51
CA GLY A 152 0.85 18.63 18.16
C GLY A 152 2.29 18.13 18.14
N ARG A 153 2.69 17.46 17.03
CA ARG A 153 4.07 16.98 16.85
C ARG A 153 5.05 18.15 16.87
N SER A 154 6.05 18.08 17.71
CA SER A 154 7.18 19.02 17.78
C SER A 154 8.41 18.42 17.09
N GLU A 155 9.12 19.23 16.33
CA GLU A 155 10.41 18.85 15.73
C GLU A 155 11.46 18.57 16.81
N GLU A 156 11.48 19.38 17.88
CA GLU A 156 12.43 19.26 18.98
C GLU A 156 12.38 17.90 19.67
N TRP A 157 11.15 17.37 19.91
CA TRP A 157 10.96 16.12 20.65
C TRP A 157 10.84 14.87 19.77
N SER A 158 10.33 15.03 18.55
CA SER A 158 9.95 13.90 17.70
C SER A 158 10.63 13.90 16.33
N GLY A 159 11.46 14.89 16.07
CA GLY A 159 12.09 15.08 14.78
C GLY A 159 11.09 15.36 13.64
N LEU A 160 11.60 15.53 12.44
CA LEU A 160 10.81 15.73 11.23
C LEU A 160 10.10 14.45 10.79
N PRO A 161 8.93 14.55 10.13
CA PRO A 161 8.25 13.40 9.54
C PRO A 161 9.15 12.67 8.53
N ILE A 162 9.13 11.33 8.59
CA ILE A 162 9.86 10.52 7.63
C ILE A 162 9.27 10.67 6.22
N LYS A 163 10.12 10.89 5.23
CA LYS A 163 9.75 11.03 3.81
C LYS A 163 10.06 9.74 3.06
N MET A 164 9.22 8.71 3.24
CA MET A 164 9.46 7.36 2.71
C MET A 164 9.65 7.33 1.20
N SER A 165 8.83 8.06 0.43
CA SER A 165 8.95 8.04 -1.03
C SER A 165 10.29 8.62 -1.49
N GLU A 166 10.75 9.71 -0.88
CA GLU A 166 12.04 10.34 -1.18
C GLU A 166 13.19 9.44 -0.76
N MET A 167 13.09 8.81 0.40
CA MET A 167 14.10 7.88 0.90
C MET A 167 14.24 6.66 -0.02
N LEU A 168 13.13 6.07 -0.43
CA LEU A 168 13.13 4.92 -1.34
C LEU A 168 13.56 5.31 -2.77
N ALA A 169 13.20 6.51 -3.24
CA ALA A 169 13.64 7.00 -4.53
C ALA A 169 15.16 7.27 -4.61
N ALA A 170 15.81 7.47 -3.46
CA ALA A 170 17.27 7.58 -3.39
C ALA A 170 17.99 6.21 -3.46
N VAL A 171 17.28 5.10 -3.35
CA VAL A 171 17.87 3.77 -3.48
C VAL A 171 18.10 3.45 -4.96
N PRO A 172 19.33 3.16 -5.41
CA PRO A 172 19.65 3.04 -6.84
C PRO A 172 18.87 1.96 -7.59
N SER A 173 18.43 0.91 -6.88
CA SER A 173 17.67 -0.21 -7.46
C SER A 173 16.16 0.03 -7.51
N SER A 174 15.67 1.16 -6.99
CA SER A 174 14.26 1.54 -7.11
C SER A 174 13.95 1.97 -8.53
N TYR A 175 12.99 1.30 -9.16
CA TYR A 175 12.60 1.58 -10.54
C TYR A 175 11.48 2.61 -10.66
N TYR A 176 10.48 2.51 -9.78
CA TYR A 176 9.31 3.38 -9.85
C TYR A 176 8.77 3.71 -8.46
N ILE A 177 8.89 4.97 -8.09
CA ILE A 177 8.31 5.53 -6.85
C ILE A 177 7.42 6.71 -7.23
N GLU A 178 6.16 6.68 -6.82
CA GLU A 178 5.24 7.78 -7.04
C GLU A 178 4.39 8.05 -5.79
N ARG A 179 4.26 9.33 -5.43
CA ARG A 179 3.36 9.79 -4.38
C ARG A 179 2.14 10.42 -5.01
N VAL A 180 0.97 9.90 -4.66
CA VAL A 180 -0.33 10.40 -5.15
C VAL A 180 -1.28 10.63 -3.97
N ALA A 181 -2.32 11.43 -4.18
CA ALA A 181 -3.38 11.66 -3.22
C ALA A 181 -4.71 11.11 -3.74
N VAL A 182 -5.67 10.91 -2.82
CA VAL A 182 -7.03 10.46 -3.14
C VAL A 182 -8.11 11.39 -2.56
N ASN A 183 -7.76 12.65 -2.36
CA ASN A 183 -8.57 13.67 -1.70
C ASN A 183 -9.59 14.38 -2.62
N ASN A 184 -9.53 14.13 -3.91
CA ASN A 184 -10.49 14.65 -4.90
C ASN A 184 -10.50 13.76 -6.15
N THR A 185 -11.49 13.92 -7.02
CA THR A 185 -11.70 13.08 -8.20
C THR A 185 -10.50 13.08 -9.15
N ALA A 186 -9.86 14.22 -9.39
CA ALA A 186 -8.69 14.31 -10.28
C ALA A 186 -7.51 13.51 -9.74
N ASN A 187 -7.28 13.57 -8.43
CA ASN A 187 -6.22 12.81 -7.76
C ASN A 187 -6.54 11.32 -7.67
N ILE A 188 -7.81 10.93 -7.50
CA ILE A 188 -8.26 9.53 -7.57
C ILE A 188 -7.90 8.92 -8.94
N VAL A 189 -8.17 9.64 -10.03
CA VAL A 189 -7.80 9.20 -11.40
C VAL A 189 -6.28 9.06 -11.54
N LYS A 190 -5.50 10.01 -10.99
CA LYS A 190 -4.03 9.92 -11.00
C LYS A 190 -3.54 8.71 -10.19
N ALA A 191 -4.12 8.48 -9.00
CA ALA A 191 -3.78 7.35 -8.15
C ALA A 191 -4.04 6.02 -8.85
N LYS A 192 -5.19 5.87 -9.51
CA LYS A 192 -5.51 4.67 -10.31
C LYS A 192 -4.48 4.42 -11.41
N LYS A 193 -4.09 5.47 -12.15
CA LYS A 193 -3.05 5.38 -13.18
C LYS A 193 -1.69 4.98 -12.63
N ALA A 194 -1.31 5.54 -11.47
CA ALA A 194 -0.05 5.22 -10.80
C ALA A 194 -0.01 3.74 -10.37
N ILE A 195 -1.07 3.23 -9.75
CA ILE A 195 -1.21 1.82 -9.36
C ILE A 195 -1.10 0.91 -10.60
N LYS A 196 -1.84 1.22 -11.67
CA LYS A 196 -1.79 0.44 -12.92
C LYS A 196 -0.39 0.40 -13.51
N LYS A 197 0.31 1.52 -13.50
CA LYS A 197 1.68 1.64 -13.99
C LYS A 197 2.66 0.80 -13.15
N ALA A 198 2.56 0.86 -11.82
CA ALA A 198 3.38 0.07 -10.91
C ALA A 198 3.21 -1.44 -11.14
N PHE A 199 1.96 -1.91 -11.25
CA PHE A 199 1.67 -3.31 -11.50
C PHE A 199 2.18 -3.78 -12.88
N LYS A 200 2.02 -2.97 -13.93
CA LYS A 200 2.57 -3.29 -15.26
C LYS A 200 4.09 -3.42 -15.20
N TYR A 201 4.78 -2.51 -14.55
CA TYR A 201 6.24 -2.58 -14.41
C TYR A 201 6.69 -3.84 -13.67
N GLN A 202 5.99 -4.23 -12.62
CA GLN A 202 6.28 -5.48 -11.93
C GLN A 202 6.14 -6.69 -12.88
N MET A 203 5.05 -6.75 -13.65
CA MET A 203 4.82 -7.86 -14.59
C MET A 203 5.80 -7.85 -15.77
N GLU A 204 6.34 -6.70 -16.15
CA GLU A 204 7.44 -6.57 -17.11
C GLU A 204 8.81 -6.98 -16.53
N GLY A 205 8.85 -7.41 -15.27
CA GLY A 205 10.09 -7.84 -14.61
C GLY A 205 11.00 -6.71 -14.19
N LYS A 206 10.52 -5.47 -14.17
CA LYS A 206 11.25 -4.31 -13.64
C LYS A 206 11.33 -4.42 -12.12
N GLY A 207 12.38 -3.85 -11.53
CA GLY A 207 12.63 -3.88 -10.08
C GLY A 207 11.60 -3.05 -9.29
N PHE A 208 11.87 -2.93 -7.98
CA PHE A 208 11.03 -2.26 -6.98
C PHE A 208 10.57 -0.85 -7.38
#